data_125d2b2534999800ff60352644284d2c
#
_entry.id   125d2b2534999800ff60352644284d2c
#
_cell.length_a   1.000
_cell.length_b   1.000
_cell.length_c   1.000
_cell.angle_alpha   90.00
_cell.angle_beta   90.00
_cell.angle_gamma   90.00
#
_symmetry.space_group_name_H-M   'P 1'
#
loop_
_entity.id
_entity.type
_entity.pdbx_description
1 polymer ?
#
loop_
_entity_poly.entity_id
_entity_poly.type
_entity_poly.pdbx_seq_one_letter_code
_entity_poly.pdbx_strand_id
1 'polypeptide(L)'
;GKRLLETFADAPFGWSQDTTRYLIATLLVGGEIKLKVGGRDVTVIGQQAIDALKTNNSFRPVGVSLRQDRPSMDVLSKAAERLTELSGDVIVPLEENISKGAQKLLPEIQSRYASLSEKLTTLDLPGPDKMESLNRQIADLLLTDCSDAPSVFGAENSPLFDQLQWAQKVKLAFDQKLDSTILHVRDLQREF
;
A
#
# COMPACT_ATOMS: atom_id res chain seq x y z
N GLY A 1 -14.16 -1.98 -21.24
CA GLY A 1 -15.47 -2.42 -20.72
C GLY A 1 -16.52 -2.54 -21.81
N LYS A 2 -16.82 -1.47 -22.56
CA LYS A 2 -17.91 -1.46 -23.55
C LYS A 2 -17.82 -2.64 -24.51
N ARG A 3 -16.67 -2.85 -25.16
CA ARG A 3 -16.47 -3.94 -26.12
C ARG A 3 -16.69 -5.33 -25.51
N LEU A 4 -16.27 -5.53 -24.26
CA LEU A 4 -16.48 -6.81 -23.58
C LEU A 4 -17.96 -7.09 -23.31
N LEU A 5 -18.71 -6.07 -22.84
CA LEU A 5 -20.15 -6.20 -22.63
C LEU A 5 -20.90 -6.55 -23.93
N GLU A 6 -20.52 -5.93 -25.05
CA GLU A 6 -21.11 -6.22 -26.37
C GLU A 6 -20.71 -7.63 -26.86
N THR A 7 -19.43 -7.98 -26.82
CA THR A 7 -18.94 -9.30 -27.29
C THR A 7 -19.57 -10.46 -26.52
N PHE A 8 -19.72 -10.37 -25.21
CA PHE A 8 -20.31 -11.45 -24.41
C PHE A 8 -21.84 -11.46 -24.44
N ALA A 9 -22.49 -10.37 -24.82
CA ALA A 9 -23.91 -10.33 -25.04
C ALA A 9 -24.33 -11.02 -26.35
N ASP A 10 -23.43 -11.05 -27.35
CA ASP A 10 -23.68 -11.66 -28.65
C ASP A 10 -23.50 -13.17 -28.64
N ALA A 11 -23.98 -13.85 -29.69
CA ALA A 11 -23.75 -15.27 -29.91
C ALA A 11 -22.21 -15.53 -30.05
N PRO A 12 -21.68 -16.64 -29.54
CA PRO A 12 -22.41 -17.80 -28.95
C PRO A 12 -22.67 -17.67 -27.43
N PHE A 13 -22.26 -16.59 -26.78
CA PHE A 13 -22.30 -16.49 -25.31
C PHE A 13 -23.69 -16.10 -24.78
N GLY A 14 -24.29 -15.04 -25.27
CA GLY A 14 -25.61 -14.55 -24.84
C GLY A 14 -25.67 -14.11 -23.38
N TRP A 15 -24.54 -13.66 -22.79
CA TRP A 15 -24.45 -13.36 -21.38
C TRP A 15 -25.05 -11.98 -21.05
N SER A 16 -25.68 -11.88 -19.88
CA SER A 16 -26.08 -10.58 -19.34
C SER A 16 -24.86 -9.72 -19.07
N GLN A 17 -25.07 -8.41 -19.12
CA GLN A 17 -24.00 -7.45 -18.77
C GLN A 17 -23.52 -7.63 -17.33
N ASP A 18 -24.40 -8.05 -16.43
CA ASP A 18 -24.06 -8.32 -15.02
C ASP A 18 -23.20 -9.57 -14.89
N THR A 19 -23.51 -10.63 -15.65
CA THR A 19 -22.69 -11.85 -15.71
C THR A 19 -21.28 -11.52 -16.19
N THR A 20 -21.17 -10.70 -17.23
CA THR A 20 -19.86 -10.26 -17.76
C THR A 20 -19.07 -9.48 -16.70
N ARG A 21 -19.69 -8.52 -16.00
CA ARG A 21 -19.03 -7.76 -14.92
C ARG A 21 -18.61 -8.68 -13.77
N TYR A 22 -19.44 -9.65 -13.39
CA TYR A 22 -19.11 -10.63 -12.36
C TYR A 22 -17.88 -11.47 -12.75
N LEU A 23 -17.82 -11.96 -14.01
CA LEU A 23 -16.65 -12.68 -14.52
C LEU A 23 -15.38 -11.80 -14.43
N ILE A 24 -15.46 -10.54 -14.86
CA ILE A 24 -14.33 -9.62 -14.81
C ILE A 24 -13.89 -9.39 -13.35
N ALA A 25 -14.82 -9.23 -12.41
CA ALA A 25 -14.50 -9.13 -10.99
C ALA A 25 -13.77 -10.39 -10.47
N THR A 26 -14.24 -11.57 -10.84
CA THR A 26 -13.62 -12.85 -10.45
C THR A 26 -12.20 -12.98 -11.01
N LEU A 27 -11.99 -12.62 -12.28
CA LEU A 27 -10.66 -12.65 -12.89
C LEU A 27 -9.71 -11.63 -12.27
N LEU A 28 -10.21 -10.47 -11.84
CA LEU A 28 -9.43 -9.46 -11.11
C LEU A 28 -9.01 -9.98 -9.73
N VAL A 29 -9.94 -10.59 -8.98
CA VAL A 29 -9.62 -11.25 -7.69
C VAL A 29 -8.59 -12.37 -7.87
N GLY A 30 -8.72 -13.16 -8.95
CA GLY A 30 -7.75 -14.21 -9.28
C GLY A 30 -6.39 -13.69 -9.73
N GLY A 31 -6.25 -12.36 -9.94
CA GLY A 31 -4.98 -11.75 -10.40
C GLY A 31 -4.64 -12.05 -11.86
N GLU A 32 -5.63 -12.52 -12.66
CA GLU A 32 -5.44 -12.90 -14.07
C GLU A 32 -5.48 -11.66 -15.00
N ILE A 33 -6.20 -10.61 -14.56
CA ILE A 33 -6.37 -9.39 -15.33
C ILE A 33 -6.08 -8.16 -14.47
N LYS A 34 -5.87 -7.04 -15.14
CA LYS A 34 -5.88 -5.70 -14.54
C LYS A 34 -6.91 -4.81 -15.22
N LEU A 35 -7.49 -3.92 -14.44
CA LEU A 35 -8.38 -2.87 -14.96
C LEU A 35 -7.59 -1.59 -15.17
N LYS A 36 -7.96 -0.81 -16.19
CA LYS A 36 -7.47 0.56 -16.38
C LYS A 36 -8.61 1.53 -16.12
N VAL A 37 -8.54 2.23 -14.99
CA VAL A 37 -9.57 3.16 -14.52
C VAL A 37 -8.98 4.57 -14.45
N GLY A 38 -9.51 5.50 -15.22
CA GLY A 38 -9.01 6.87 -15.24
C GLY A 38 -7.52 6.99 -15.60
N GLY A 39 -7.00 6.07 -16.42
CA GLY A 39 -5.59 6.02 -16.81
C GLY A 39 -4.67 5.26 -15.85
N ARG A 40 -5.14 4.81 -14.70
CA ARG A 40 -4.38 4.05 -13.69
C ARG A 40 -4.69 2.56 -13.78
N ASP A 41 -3.67 1.73 -13.54
CA ASP A 41 -3.82 0.28 -13.45
C ASP A 41 -4.35 -0.09 -12.06
N VAL A 42 -5.37 -0.94 -12.02
CA VAL A 42 -6.00 -1.48 -10.81
C VAL A 42 -5.88 -2.98 -10.85
N THR A 43 -5.12 -3.56 -9.92
CA THR A 43 -4.76 -4.99 -9.88
C THR A 43 -5.38 -5.75 -8.70
N VAL A 44 -6.00 -5.02 -7.78
CA VAL A 44 -6.63 -5.58 -6.57
C VAL A 44 -8.04 -5.03 -6.40
N ILE A 45 -8.87 -5.70 -5.61
CA ILE A 45 -10.19 -5.21 -5.25
C ILE A 45 -10.07 -4.17 -4.15
N GLY A 46 -10.15 -2.91 -4.54
CA GLY A 46 -10.25 -1.73 -3.69
C GLY A 46 -11.43 -0.86 -4.11
N GLN A 47 -11.55 0.34 -3.55
CA GLN A 47 -12.66 1.24 -3.85
C GLN A 47 -12.76 1.58 -5.34
N GLN A 48 -11.62 1.78 -6.02
CA GLN A 48 -11.60 2.09 -7.46
C GLN A 48 -12.16 0.94 -8.30
N ALA A 49 -11.82 -0.31 -7.98
CA ALA A 49 -12.36 -1.48 -8.67
C ALA A 49 -13.86 -1.64 -8.43
N ILE A 50 -14.31 -1.46 -7.18
CA ILE A 50 -15.73 -1.55 -6.81
C ILE A 50 -16.54 -0.51 -7.59
N ASP A 51 -16.11 0.74 -7.58
CA ASP A 51 -16.82 1.83 -8.29
C ASP A 51 -16.84 1.61 -9.81
N ALA A 52 -15.74 1.10 -10.37
CA ALA A 52 -15.63 0.78 -11.80
C ALA A 52 -16.56 -0.37 -12.22
N LEU A 53 -16.75 -1.36 -11.35
CA LEU A 53 -17.56 -2.56 -11.63
C LEU A 53 -19.00 -2.46 -11.14
N LYS A 54 -19.39 -1.39 -10.42
CA LYS A 54 -20.69 -1.23 -9.78
C LYS A 54 -21.86 -1.21 -10.76
N THR A 55 -21.72 -0.53 -11.90
CA THR A 55 -22.77 -0.38 -12.91
C THR A 55 -22.20 -0.58 -14.32
N ASN A 56 -23.09 -0.85 -15.29
CA ASN A 56 -22.69 -0.93 -16.69
C ASN A 56 -22.10 0.38 -17.21
N ASN A 57 -22.63 1.51 -16.75
CA ASN A 57 -22.16 2.84 -17.16
C ASN A 57 -20.76 3.14 -16.62
N SER A 58 -20.47 2.78 -15.36
CA SER A 58 -19.12 2.93 -14.77
C SER A 58 -18.11 1.98 -15.41
N PHE A 59 -18.55 0.77 -15.82
CA PHE A 59 -17.65 -0.23 -16.42
C PHE A 59 -17.34 0.05 -17.91
N ARG A 60 -18.23 0.68 -18.67
CA ARG A 60 -18.01 0.96 -20.11
C ARG A 60 -16.67 1.62 -20.45
N PRO A 61 -16.22 2.68 -19.74
CA PRO A 61 -14.93 3.32 -20.01
C PRO A 61 -13.72 2.54 -19.50
N VAL A 62 -13.90 1.47 -18.73
CA VAL A 62 -12.82 0.73 -18.11
C VAL A 62 -12.05 -0.10 -19.13
N GLY A 63 -10.74 0.03 -19.16
CA GLY A 63 -9.84 -0.89 -19.89
C GLY A 63 -9.73 -2.21 -19.12
N VAL A 64 -9.61 -3.32 -19.84
CA VAL A 64 -9.34 -4.64 -19.28
C VAL A 64 -8.22 -5.28 -20.08
N SER A 65 -7.19 -5.74 -19.42
CA SER A 65 -6.04 -6.42 -20.04
C SER A 65 -5.57 -7.60 -19.20
N LEU A 66 -4.94 -8.58 -19.84
CA LEU A 66 -4.29 -9.67 -19.13
C LEU A 66 -3.13 -9.10 -18.29
N ARG A 67 -2.92 -9.72 -17.15
CA ARG A 67 -1.86 -9.36 -16.23
C ARG A 67 -0.64 -10.24 -16.48
N GLN A 68 0.45 -9.63 -16.95
CA GLN A 68 1.72 -10.30 -17.24
C GLN A 68 2.77 -10.05 -16.13
N ASP A 69 2.51 -9.09 -15.26
CA ASP A 69 3.40 -8.55 -14.23
C ASP A 69 3.04 -9.00 -12.82
N ARG A 70 2.52 -10.23 -12.68
CA ARG A 70 2.14 -10.81 -11.38
C ARG A 70 3.39 -11.04 -10.53
N PRO A 71 3.42 -10.55 -9.27
CA PRO A 71 4.53 -10.82 -8.37
C PRO A 71 4.72 -12.33 -8.15
N SER A 72 5.98 -12.78 -8.10
CA SER A 72 6.30 -14.18 -7.78
C SER A 72 5.91 -14.51 -6.34
N MET A 73 5.77 -15.82 -6.03
CA MET A 73 5.50 -16.26 -4.65
C MET A 73 6.57 -15.79 -3.66
N ASP A 74 7.82 -15.69 -4.08
CA ASP A 74 8.91 -15.20 -3.23
C ASP A 74 8.71 -13.73 -2.86
N VAL A 75 8.29 -12.90 -3.83
CA VAL A 75 7.96 -11.49 -3.62
C VAL A 75 6.76 -11.36 -2.67
N LEU A 76 5.71 -12.17 -2.88
CA LEU A 76 4.53 -12.16 -2.02
C LEU A 76 4.85 -12.61 -0.59
N SER A 77 5.64 -13.68 -0.45
CA SER A 77 6.04 -14.19 0.86
C SER A 77 6.84 -13.15 1.64
N LYS A 78 7.82 -12.50 0.98
CA LYS A 78 8.64 -11.46 1.58
C LYS A 78 7.84 -10.21 1.97
N ALA A 79 6.89 -9.80 1.12
CA ALA A 79 5.99 -8.69 1.44
C ALA A 79 5.11 -8.99 2.65
N ALA A 80 4.53 -10.19 2.69
CA ALA A 80 3.70 -10.64 3.81
C ALA A 80 4.49 -10.72 5.13
N GLU A 81 5.71 -11.25 5.10
CA GLU A 81 6.61 -11.32 6.25
C GLU A 81 6.92 -9.93 6.81
N ARG A 82 7.31 -8.98 5.96
CA ARG A 82 7.64 -7.61 6.36
C ARG A 82 6.44 -6.86 6.93
N LEU A 83 5.27 -7.01 6.33
CA LEU A 83 4.06 -6.40 6.88
C LEU A 83 3.61 -7.06 8.19
N THR A 84 3.81 -8.39 8.33
CA THR A 84 3.60 -9.11 9.59
C THR A 84 4.52 -8.57 10.69
N GLU A 85 5.80 -8.34 10.37
CA GLU A 85 6.78 -7.75 11.30
C GLU A 85 6.36 -6.34 11.77
N LEU A 86 5.87 -5.51 10.86
CA LEU A 86 5.46 -4.14 11.16
C LEU A 86 4.13 -4.05 11.93
N SER A 87 3.18 -4.94 11.64
CA SER A 87 1.82 -4.90 12.22
C SER A 87 1.68 -5.75 13.48
N GLY A 88 2.46 -6.84 13.57
CA GLY A 88 2.25 -7.91 14.55
C GLY A 88 1.13 -8.88 14.19
N ASP A 89 0.35 -8.61 13.13
CA ASP A 89 -0.73 -9.46 12.63
C ASP A 89 -0.20 -10.35 11.49
N VAL A 90 -0.57 -11.63 11.47
CA VAL A 90 -0.17 -12.55 10.40
C VAL A 90 -0.85 -12.19 9.08
N ILE A 91 -0.06 -11.91 8.06
CA ILE A 91 -0.55 -11.58 6.71
C ILE A 91 -0.26 -12.75 5.77
N VAL A 92 -1.32 -13.24 5.11
CA VAL A 92 -1.19 -14.31 4.13
C VAL A 92 -0.51 -13.78 2.85
N PRO A 93 0.42 -14.54 2.22
CA PRO A 93 1.15 -14.09 1.03
C PRO A 93 0.29 -14.14 -0.25
N LEU A 94 -0.79 -13.39 -0.24
CA LEU A 94 -1.69 -13.13 -1.37
C LEU A 94 -1.72 -11.62 -1.62
N GLU A 95 -1.72 -11.20 -2.87
CA GLU A 95 -1.70 -9.77 -3.24
C GLU A 95 -2.80 -8.97 -2.55
N GLU A 96 -4.03 -9.49 -2.55
CA GLU A 96 -5.18 -8.84 -1.92
C GLU A 96 -4.97 -8.68 -0.40
N ASN A 97 -4.45 -9.71 0.28
CA ASN A 97 -4.22 -9.67 1.72
C ASN A 97 -3.09 -8.71 2.10
N ILE A 98 -2.02 -8.68 1.28
CA ILE A 98 -0.91 -7.74 1.44
C ILE A 98 -1.41 -6.30 1.25
N SER A 99 -2.17 -6.03 0.18
CA SER A 99 -2.72 -4.70 -0.09
C SER A 99 -3.68 -4.24 1.02
N LYS A 100 -4.60 -5.11 1.46
CA LYS A 100 -5.50 -4.81 2.59
C LYS A 100 -4.74 -4.60 3.91
N GLY A 101 -3.73 -5.42 4.17
CA GLY A 101 -2.86 -5.25 5.34
C GLY A 101 -2.16 -3.90 5.33
N ALA A 102 -1.59 -3.51 4.19
CA ALA A 102 -0.97 -2.20 4.02
C ALA A 102 -1.97 -1.05 4.17
N GLN A 103 -3.17 -1.14 3.57
CA GLN A 103 -4.24 -0.13 3.72
C GLN A 103 -4.66 0.09 5.17
N LYS A 104 -4.68 -0.95 5.98
CA LYS A 104 -4.98 -0.85 7.41
C LYS A 104 -3.81 -0.26 8.20
N LEU A 105 -2.61 -0.76 7.95
CA LEU A 105 -1.41 -0.46 8.73
C LEU A 105 -0.86 0.95 8.49
N LEU A 106 -0.76 1.39 7.22
CA LEU A 106 -0.05 2.61 6.87
C LEU A 106 -0.67 3.89 7.46
N PRO A 107 -2.01 4.08 7.49
CA PRO A 107 -2.62 5.23 8.16
C PRO A 107 -2.38 5.24 9.68
N GLU A 108 -2.38 4.06 10.31
CA GLU A 108 -2.08 3.93 11.74
C GLU A 108 -0.63 4.35 12.03
N ILE A 109 0.31 3.95 11.17
CA ILE A 109 1.73 4.34 11.26
C ILE A 109 1.89 5.86 11.09
N GLN A 110 1.25 6.46 10.08
CA GLN A 110 1.29 7.92 9.89
C GLN A 110 0.80 8.66 11.13
N SER A 111 -0.32 8.25 11.68
CA SER A 111 -0.87 8.85 12.91
C SER A 111 0.09 8.68 14.11
N ARG A 112 0.64 7.49 14.29
CA ARG A 112 1.54 7.15 15.39
C ARG A 112 2.85 7.95 15.35
N TYR A 113 3.35 8.26 14.14
CA TYR A 113 4.63 8.92 13.94
C TYR A 113 4.51 10.40 13.58
N ALA A 114 3.30 10.96 13.59
CA ALA A 114 3.04 12.35 13.19
C ALA A 114 3.91 13.38 13.93
N SER A 115 4.18 13.17 15.22
CA SER A 115 4.99 14.11 16.03
C SER A 115 6.50 13.88 15.94
N LEU A 116 6.97 12.82 15.26
CA LEU A 116 8.41 12.49 15.27
C LEU A 116 9.26 13.51 14.53
N SER A 117 8.78 14.05 13.41
CA SER A 117 9.52 15.05 12.63
C SER A 117 9.76 16.31 13.45
N GLU A 118 8.74 16.80 14.17
CA GLU A 118 8.85 17.97 15.04
C GLU A 118 9.81 17.72 16.21
N LYS A 119 9.74 16.55 16.87
CA LYS A 119 10.64 16.20 17.96
C LYS A 119 12.10 16.12 17.51
N LEU A 120 12.35 15.52 16.34
CA LEU A 120 13.70 15.45 15.76
C LEU A 120 14.24 16.85 15.47
N THR A 121 13.43 17.73 14.89
CA THR A 121 13.80 19.12 14.60
C THR A 121 14.07 19.90 15.87
N THR A 122 13.20 19.82 16.88
CA THR A 122 13.34 20.54 18.16
C THR A 122 14.61 20.13 18.90
N LEU A 123 15.02 18.88 18.80
CA LEU A 123 16.23 18.35 19.43
C LEU A 123 17.46 18.43 18.52
N ASP A 124 17.37 19.09 17.37
CA ASP A 124 18.46 19.18 16.39
C ASP A 124 19.08 17.79 16.07
N LEU A 125 18.20 16.80 15.87
CA LEU A 125 18.57 15.44 15.52
C LEU A 125 18.41 15.20 14.02
N PRO A 126 19.21 14.32 13.41
CA PRO A 126 19.06 13.96 12.00
C PRO A 126 17.77 13.18 11.78
N GLY A 127 17.12 13.41 10.64
CA GLY A 127 16.02 12.58 10.19
C GLY A 127 14.68 13.23 9.85
N PRO A 128 14.45 14.54 10.04
CA PRO A 128 13.20 15.19 9.60
C PRO A 128 12.89 14.93 8.13
N ASP A 129 13.88 15.09 7.23
CA ASP A 129 13.72 14.85 5.78
C ASP A 129 13.36 13.38 5.48
N LYS A 130 13.90 12.46 6.27
CA LYS A 130 13.59 11.03 6.15
C LYS A 130 12.15 10.74 6.55
N MET A 131 11.63 11.42 7.58
CA MET A 131 10.21 11.34 7.96
C MET A 131 9.28 11.91 6.90
N GLU A 132 9.67 13.03 6.28
CA GLU A 132 8.90 13.62 5.19
C GLU A 132 8.86 12.69 3.97
N SER A 133 10.00 12.12 3.60
CA SER A 133 10.08 11.12 2.53
C SER A 133 9.21 9.89 2.80
N LEU A 134 9.24 9.38 4.04
CA LEU A 134 8.40 8.27 4.48
C LEU A 134 6.91 8.60 4.33
N ASN A 135 6.47 9.75 4.82
CA ASN A 135 5.07 10.17 4.72
C ASN A 135 4.60 10.30 3.27
N ARG A 136 5.45 10.80 2.37
CA ARG A 136 5.16 10.90 0.94
C ARG A 136 4.99 9.52 0.30
N GLN A 137 5.91 8.58 0.56
CA GLN A 137 5.81 7.22 0.03
C GLN A 137 4.57 6.48 0.53
N ILE A 138 4.19 6.67 1.80
CA ILE A 138 2.94 6.12 2.34
C ILE A 138 1.73 6.71 1.64
N ALA A 139 1.70 8.04 1.45
CA ALA A 139 0.60 8.72 0.77
C ALA A 139 0.46 8.23 -0.69
N ASP A 140 1.57 8.05 -1.41
CA ASP A 140 1.57 7.54 -2.77
C ASP A 140 0.98 6.13 -2.87
N LEU A 141 1.31 5.23 -1.93
CA LEU A 141 0.71 3.88 -1.87
C LEU A 141 -0.78 3.91 -1.56
N LEU A 142 -1.20 4.75 -0.63
CA LEU A 142 -2.62 4.89 -0.26
C LEU A 142 -3.46 5.44 -1.41
N LEU A 143 -2.90 6.30 -2.27
CA LEU A 143 -3.58 6.82 -3.47
C LEU A 143 -3.93 5.72 -4.50
N THR A 144 -3.22 4.60 -4.49
CA THR A 144 -3.43 3.46 -5.39
C THR A 144 -4.11 2.27 -4.70
N ASP A 145 -4.83 2.49 -3.60
CA ASP A 145 -5.41 1.42 -2.76
C ASP A 145 -4.36 0.36 -2.38
N CYS A 146 -3.10 0.77 -2.21
CA CYS A 146 -1.96 -0.11 -1.94
C CYS A 146 -1.79 -1.26 -2.93
N SER A 147 -2.22 -1.10 -4.19
CA SER A 147 -2.05 -2.11 -5.24
C SER A 147 -0.60 -2.50 -5.47
N ASP A 148 0.32 -1.55 -5.28
CA ASP A 148 1.76 -1.73 -5.46
C ASP A 148 2.47 -2.26 -4.19
N ALA A 149 1.76 -2.38 -3.06
CA ALA A 149 2.33 -2.86 -1.80
C ALA A 149 3.04 -4.22 -1.91
N PRO A 150 2.52 -5.23 -2.66
CA PRO A 150 3.22 -6.48 -2.86
C PRO A 150 4.62 -6.30 -3.45
N SER A 151 4.75 -5.45 -4.47
CA SER A 151 6.03 -5.17 -5.14
C SER A 151 6.95 -4.31 -4.29
N VAL A 152 6.41 -3.29 -3.61
CA VAL A 152 7.18 -2.36 -2.76
C VAL A 152 7.73 -3.07 -1.53
N PHE A 153 6.91 -3.83 -0.81
CA PHE A 153 7.35 -4.57 0.37
C PHE A 153 8.07 -5.87 0.03
N GLY A 154 7.81 -6.47 -1.14
CA GLY A 154 8.44 -7.71 -1.58
C GLY A 154 9.77 -7.53 -2.29
N ALA A 155 10.14 -6.32 -2.68
CA ALA A 155 11.43 -6.03 -3.32
C ALA A 155 12.60 -6.51 -2.45
N GLU A 156 13.70 -6.92 -3.08
CA GLU A 156 14.91 -7.31 -2.37
C GLU A 156 15.41 -6.19 -1.46
N ASN A 157 15.50 -4.99 -2.00
CA ASN A 157 15.73 -3.75 -1.27
C ASN A 157 14.41 -2.96 -1.26
N SER A 158 13.83 -2.74 -0.09
CA SER A 158 12.62 -1.95 0.10
C SER A 158 12.93 -0.71 0.93
N PRO A 159 13.16 0.45 0.29
CA PRO A 159 13.47 1.69 1.02
C PRO A 159 12.35 2.09 1.99
N LEU A 160 11.09 1.82 1.62
CA LEU A 160 9.95 2.10 2.48
C LEU A 160 9.98 1.25 3.76
N PHE A 161 10.24 -0.06 3.64
CA PHE A 161 10.36 -0.94 4.79
C PHE A 161 11.50 -0.54 5.73
N ASP A 162 12.67 -0.22 5.17
CA ASP A 162 13.83 0.23 5.94
C ASP A 162 13.55 1.56 6.68
N GLN A 163 12.82 2.47 6.03
CA GLN A 163 12.41 3.73 6.66
C GLN A 163 11.36 3.51 7.76
N LEU A 164 10.42 2.58 7.56
CA LEU A 164 9.43 2.21 8.58
C LEU A 164 10.10 1.59 9.82
N GLN A 165 11.04 0.65 9.63
CA GLN A 165 11.81 0.09 10.73
C GLN A 165 12.63 1.15 11.47
N TRP A 166 13.26 2.08 10.73
CA TRP A 166 13.98 3.19 11.32
C TRP A 166 13.05 4.08 12.14
N ALA A 167 11.89 4.47 11.61
CA ALA A 167 10.92 5.30 12.32
C ALA A 167 10.39 4.60 13.58
N GLN A 168 10.19 3.29 13.53
CA GLN A 168 9.81 2.48 14.70
C GLN A 168 10.88 2.53 15.80
N LYS A 169 12.16 2.39 15.43
CA LYS A 169 13.28 2.48 16.38
C LYS A 169 13.38 3.88 16.98
N VAL A 170 13.22 4.92 16.18
CA VAL A 170 13.22 6.31 16.66
C VAL A 170 12.06 6.54 17.65
N LYS A 171 10.85 6.09 17.28
CA LYS A 171 9.69 6.19 18.18
C LYS A 171 9.93 5.49 19.50
N LEU A 172 10.46 4.28 19.46
CA LEU A 172 10.78 3.51 20.67
C LEU A 172 11.81 4.23 21.55
N ALA A 173 12.84 4.84 20.95
CA ALA A 173 13.83 5.61 21.70
C ALA A 173 13.19 6.83 22.39
N PHE A 174 12.28 7.54 21.74
CA PHE A 174 11.52 8.62 22.37
C PHE A 174 10.62 8.13 23.50
N ASP A 175 9.98 6.97 23.34
CA ASP A 175 9.17 6.36 24.40
C ASP A 175 10.01 5.95 25.62
N GLN A 176 11.32 5.69 25.40
CA GLN A 176 12.34 5.44 26.44
C GLN A 176 13.00 6.72 26.95
N LYS A 177 12.39 7.90 26.75
CA LYS A 177 12.86 9.20 27.23
C LYS A 177 14.18 9.70 26.61
N LEU A 178 14.40 9.42 25.32
CA LEU A 178 15.56 9.94 24.59
C LEU A 178 15.66 11.46 24.68
N ASP A 179 14.53 12.19 24.62
CA ASP A 179 14.44 13.63 24.72
C ASP A 179 15.05 14.15 26.04
N SER A 180 14.66 13.58 27.18
CA SER A 180 15.18 14.00 28.49
C SER A 180 16.66 13.65 28.64
N THR A 181 17.11 12.55 28.07
CA THR A 181 18.53 12.15 28.10
C THR A 181 19.38 13.14 27.31
N ILE A 182 18.95 13.54 26.10
CA ILE A 182 19.67 14.51 25.27
C ILE A 182 19.75 15.88 25.95
N LEU A 183 18.64 16.36 26.51
CA LEU A 183 18.63 17.63 27.24
C LEU A 183 19.59 17.61 28.42
N HIS A 184 19.57 16.55 29.20
CA HIS A 184 20.51 16.39 30.33
C HIS A 184 21.99 16.39 29.88
N VAL A 185 22.33 15.69 28.80
CA VAL A 185 23.69 15.69 28.24
C VAL A 185 24.09 17.09 27.79
N ARG A 186 23.19 17.83 27.11
CA ARG A 186 23.46 19.22 26.67
C ARG A 186 23.67 20.18 27.85
N ASP A 187 22.92 20.03 28.93
CA ASP A 187 23.09 20.83 30.13
C ASP A 187 24.45 20.58 30.79
N LEU A 188 24.85 19.31 30.92
CA LEU A 188 26.18 18.91 31.39
C LEU A 188 27.32 19.52 30.53
N GLN A 189 27.16 19.54 29.19
CA GLN A 189 28.14 20.12 28.28
C GLN A 189 28.26 21.65 28.41
N ARG A 190 27.25 22.35 28.91
CA ARG A 190 27.30 23.81 29.16
C ARG A 190 27.94 24.17 30.48
N GLU A 191 28.04 23.23 31.41
CA GLU A 191 28.66 23.44 32.72
C GLU A 191 30.19 23.24 32.70
N PHE A 192 30.74 22.71 31.60
CA PHE A 192 32.15 22.52 31.35
C PHE A 192 32.65 23.45 30.23
#